data_f013977aab497d69db089187a0e2e437
#
_entry.id   f013977aab497d69db089187a0e2e437
#
_cell.length_a   1.000
_cell.length_b   1.000
_cell.length_c   1.000
_cell.angle_alpha   90.00
_cell.angle_beta   90.00
_cell.angle_gamma   90.00
#
_symmetry.space_group_name_H-M   'P 1'
#
loop_
_entity.id
_entity.type
_entity.pdbx_description
1 polymer ?
#
loop_
_entity_poly.entity_id
_entity_poly.type
_entity_poly.pdbx_seq_one_letter_code
_entity_poly.pdbx_strand_id
1 'polypeptide(L)'
;MSTDSYFKELQKLKYRDETNLVSDLINDHQWISEKIISQNAEEIVNKCRQDRNKTRLDNFFLEYGLSNQEGIALMCLAESLLRIPDNETCDEIIEEKIGGKKWLDHFNSSPSLFVNATTFGLFLAEQVVELDKNISANPISWFQGLTSRLGDPILREAIKKGMEILSEEFVSGIDIDDALNKFDQPKVPCSFDMLGEAARTQSDVDFFFNAYEEAIRKVGEKNALLSKSFHEISIKLSAIHPRYEATKKDRVMDELLERVYQLCVQSAAHDIALTIDAEEQDRLELSLHLIENLAKRKDLKDWSGLGLAIQAYGKRAPVVVKFIDELGANRNGMMMRLVKGAYWDQEIKIHQVKGAADLPVFTSKSFTDLNYLSTAKIISDTKNLRPYFATHNAHTIAGIMHLYKGREDQFEFQRIFGMGDLTYRNAQKVYSEFPLTRVYAPVGSKKELLPYLVRRLLENGANSSFVNKYLSKDLSLIHISEPTRQAE
;
A
#
# COMPACT_ATOMS: atom_id res chain seq x y z
N MET A 1 -17.91 -23.70 -11.69
CA MET A 1 -17.61 -23.37 -13.13
C MET A 1 -16.31 -24.06 -13.54
N SER A 2 -16.09 -24.34 -14.85
CA SER A 2 -14.76 -24.78 -15.28
C SER A 2 -13.77 -23.60 -15.23
N THR A 3 -12.47 -23.86 -15.04
CA THR A 3 -11.41 -22.85 -15.09
C THR A 3 -11.51 -21.97 -16.35
N ASP A 4 -11.71 -22.58 -17.52
CA ASP A 4 -11.87 -21.85 -18.79
C ASP A 4 -13.06 -20.87 -18.78
N SER A 5 -14.13 -21.21 -18.06
CA SER A 5 -15.30 -20.33 -17.93
C SER A 5 -14.97 -19.07 -17.13
N TYR A 6 -14.19 -19.20 -16.04
CA TYR A 6 -13.74 -18.04 -15.26
C TYR A 6 -12.84 -17.13 -16.07
N PHE A 7 -11.87 -17.66 -16.81
CA PHE A 7 -10.98 -16.84 -17.64
C PHE A 7 -11.72 -16.11 -18.76
N LYS A 8 -12.72 -16.75 -19.39
CA LYS A 8 -13.60 -16.07 -20.37
C LYS A 8 -14.39 -14.94 -19.73
N GLU A 9 -14.90 -15.12 -18.52
CA GLU A 9 -15.61 -14.08 -17.79
C GLU A 9 -14.68 -12.93 -17.38
N LEU A 10 -13.48 -13.22 -16.89
CA LEU A 10 -12.46 -12.23 -16.58
C LEU A 10 -12.09 -11.37 -17.79
N GLN A 11 -11.91 -11.98 -18.96
CA GLN A 11 -11.63 -11.27 -20.20
C GLN A 11 -12.80 -10.37 -20.62
N LYS A 12 -14.03 -10.85 -20.51
CA LYS A 12 -15.23 -10.06 -20.81
C LYS A 12 -15.39 -8.85 -19.90
N LEU A 13 -15.02 -8.99 -18.62
CA LEU A 13 -15.18 -7.93 -17.63
C LEU A 13 -14.05 -6.90 -17.67
N LYS A 14 -12.90 -7.21 -18.26
CA LYS A 14 -11.70 -6.34 -18.25
C LYS A 14 -12.02 -4.92 -18.70
N TYR A 15 -12.79 -4.78 -19.77
CA TYR A 15 -13.17 -3.49 -20.37
C TYR A 15 -14.69 -3.30 -20.38
N ARG A 16 -15.40 -3.86 -19.40
CA ARG A 16 -16.83 -3.66 -19.28
C ARG A 16 -17.13 -2.19 -18.99
N ASP A 17 -18.21 -1.69 -19.59
CA ASP A 17 -18.71 -0.33 -19.31
C ASP A 17 -18.90 -0.09 -17.82
N GLU A 18 -18.32 0.99 -17.33
CA GLU A 18 -18.26 1.29 -15.89
C GLU A 18 -19.64 1.62 -15.33
N THR A 19 -20.46 2.36 -16.07
CA THR A 19 -21.79 2.79 -15.62
C THR A 19 -22.72 1.60 -15.40
N ASN A 20 -22.70 0.65 -16.34
CA ASN A 20 -23.51 -0.57 -16.21
C ASN A 20 -23.04 -1.43 -15.02
N LEU A 21 -21.72 -1.54 -14.85
CA LEU A 21 -21.16 -2.32 -13.74
C LEU A 21 -21.51 -1.70 -12.38
N VAL A 22 -21.41 -0.38 -12.27
CA VAL A 22 -21.75 0.36 -11.03
C VAL A 22 -23.24 0.23 -10.72
N SER A 23 -24.11 0.26 -11.73
CA SER A 23 -25.54 0.05 -11.54
C SER A 23 -25.85 -1.33 -10.96
N ASP A 24 -25.18 -2.36 -11.46
CA ASP A 24 -25.30 -3.72 -10.92
C ASP A 24 -24.82 -3.77 -9.44
N LEU A 25 -23.66 -3.17 -9.15
CA LEU A 25 -23.12 -3.12 -7.78
C LEU A 25 -24.05 -2.41 -6.80
N ILE A 26 -24.70 -1.30 -7.21
CA ILE A 26 -25.67 -0.57 -6.37
C ILE A 26 -26.87 -1.45 -6.07
N ASN A 27 -27.40 -2.17 -7.07
CA ASN A 27 -28.53 -3.07 -6.87
C ASN A 27 -28.23 -4.21 -5.90
N ASP A 28 -26.99 -4.69 -5.86
CA ASP A 28 -26.54 -5.76 -4.97
C ASP A 28 -26.25 -5.27 -3.52
N HIS A 29 -26.29 -3.94 -3.27
CA HIS A 29 -25.87 -3.33 -1.99
C HIS A 29 -26.99 -3.22 -0.95
N GLN A 30 -28.12 -3.89 -1.10
CA GLN A 30 -29.28 -3.81 -0.16
C GLN A 30 -28.98 -4.31 1.26
N TRP A 31 -27.86 -5.01 1.47
CA TRP A 31 -27.43 -5.48 2.81
C TRP A 31 -26.79 -4.39 3.67
N ILE A 32 -26.43 -3.23 3.10
CA ILE A 32 -25.77 -2.13 3.79
C ILE A 32 -26.78 -1.36 4.63
N SER A 33 -26.58 -1.33 5.95
CA SER A 33 -27.24 -0.37 6.81
C SER A 33 -26.40 0.92 6.88
N GLU A 34 -26.57 1.78 5.88
CA GLU A 34 -25.76 3.00 5.73
C GLU A 34 -25.76 3.85 7.00
N LYS A 35 -26.91 3.97 7.68
CA LYS A 35 -27.02 4.73 8.93
C LYS A 35 -26.10 4.19 10.03
N ILE A 36 -26.06 2.88 10.24
CA ILE A 36 -25.25 2.26 11.29
C ILE A 36 -23.76 2.38 10.93
N ILE A 37 -23.41 2.11 9.69
CA ILE A 37 -22.04 2.17 9.21
C ILE A 37 -21.49 3.59 9.32
N SER A 38 -22.27 4.60 8.89
CA SER A 38 -21.87 6.01 8.97
C SER A 38 -21.71 6.45 10.43
N GLN A 39 -22.62 6.09 11.31
CA GLN A 39 -22.52 6.43 12.74
C GLN A 39 -21.25 5.86 13.38
N ASN A 40 -20.94 4.58 13.14
CA ASN A 40 -19.73 3.96 13.67
C ASN A 40 -18.45 4.57 13.06
N ALA A 41 -18.46 4.88 11.76
CA ALA A 41 -17.37 5.57 11.11
C ALA A 41 -17.13 6.96 11.70
N GLU A 42 -18.20 7.72 11.93
CA GLU A 42 -18.14 9.02 12.58
C GLU A 42 -17.56 8.92 14.00
N GLU A 43 -17.98 7.93 14.76
CA GLU A 43 -17.45 7.71 16.12
C GLU A 43 -15.95 7.41 16.09
N ILE A 44 -15.48 6.53 15.18
CA ILE A 44 -14.05 6.27 14.99
C ILE A 44 -13.30 7.57 14.70
N VAL A 45 -13.77 8.37 13.73
CA VAL A 45 -13.12 9.62 13.35
C VAL A 45 -13.09 10.63 14.50
N ASN A 46 -14.19 10.78 15.23
CA ASN A 46 -14.24 11.67 16.39
C ASN A 46 -13.26 11.26 17.48
N LYS A 47 -13.12 9.96 17.75
CA LYS A 47 -12.10 9.47 18.67
C LYS A 47 -10.68 9.75 18.17
N CYS A 48 -10.41 9.60 16.85
CA CYS A 48 -9.11 9.96 16.26
C CYS A 48 -8.80 11.46 16.43
N ARG A 49 -9.80 12.34 16.24
CA ARG A 49 -9.64 13.80 16.43
C ARG A 49 -9.29 14.16 17.88
N GLN A 50 -9.85 13.45 18.83
CA GLN A 50 -9.65 13.67 20.27
C GLN A 50 -8.39 13.00 20.81
N ASP A 51 -7.84 12.01 20.12
CA ASP A 51 -6.66 11.28 20.57
C ASP A 51 -5.41 12.17 20.54
N ARG A 52 -4.76 12.29 21.70
CA ARG A 52 -3.55 13.12 21.87
C ARG A 52 -2.26 12.40 21.47
N ASN A 53 -2.31 11.06 21.35
CA ASN A 53 -1.15 10.24 20.99
C ASN A 53 -1.04 10.11 19.48
N LYS A 54 -0.68 11.20 18.82
CA LYS A 54 -0.43 11.23 17.38
C LYS A 54 1.01 10.83 17.08
N THR A 55 1.25 10.19 15.93
CA THR A 55 2.58 9.86 15.48
C THR A 55 3.36 11.13 15.09
N ARG A 56 4.68 11.04 14.95
CA ARG A 56 5.49 12.14 14.41
C ARG A 56 4.99 12.58 13.04
N LEU A 57 4.62 11.60 12.21
CA LEU A 57 4.08 11.82 10.87
C LEU A 57 2.70 12.50 10.91
N ASP A 58 1.78 12.07 11.79
CA ASP A 58 0.49 12.72 11.98
C ASP A 58 0.65 14.20 12.40
N ASN A 59 1.58 14.47 13.32
CA ASN A 59 1.86 15.83 13.75
C ASN A 59 2.48 16.68 12.64
N PHE A 60 3.37 16.11 11.84
CA PHE A 60 3.96 16.78 10.68
C PHE A 60 2.89 17.19 9.67
N PHE A 61 2.01 16.28 9.27
CA PHE A 61 0.91 16.60 8.34
C PHE A 61 -0.09 17.61 8.90
N LEU A 62 -0.29 17.63 10.22
CA LEU A 62 -1.14 18.61 10.89
C LEU A 62 -0.55 20.02 10.89
N GLU A 63 0.73 20.11 11.16
CA GLU A 63 1.42 21.39 11.38
C GLU A 63 1.74 22.09 10.05
N TYR A 64 2.05 21.31 9.03
CA TYR A 64 2.58 21.84 7.77
C TYR A 64 1.59 21.80 6.60
N GLY A 65 0.39 21.20 6.76
CA GLY A 65 -0.74 21.29 5.82
C GLY A 65 -0.35 21.09 4.34
N LEU A 66 0.36 19.99 4.02
CA LEU A 66 0.85 19.71 2.68
C LEU A 66 -0.30 19.70 1.65
N SER A 67 -0.35 20.69 0.75
CA SER A 67 -1.24 20.64 -0.42
C SER A 67 -0.74 19.59 -1.42
N ASN A 68 -1.65 19.04 -2.23
CA ASN A 68 -1.32 17.95 -3.18
C ASN A 68 -0.12 18.23 -4.07
N GLN A 69 -0.09 19.43 -4.68
CA GLN A 69 0.94 19.76 -5.67
C GLN A 69 2.33 19.92 -5.03
N GLU A 70 2.37 20.46 -3.85
CA GLU A 70 3.59 20.73 -3.11
C GLU A 70 4.20 19.47 -2.54
N GLY A 71 3.38 18.59 -1.97
CA GLY A 71 3.81 17.26 -1.54
C GLY A 71 4.37 16.44 -2.71
N ILE A 72 3.70 16.47 -3.87
CA ILE A 72 4.16 15.82 -5.09
C ILE A 72 5.50 16.36 -5.56
N ALA A 73 5.67 17.69 -5.59
CA ALA A 73 6.93 18.32 -6.02
C ALA A 73 8.11 17.95 -5.10
N LEU A 74 7.90 17.97 -3.78
CA LEU A 74 8.89 17.54 -2.81
C LEU A 74 9.25 16.06 -2.98
N MET A 75 8.26 15.24 -3.26
CA MET A 75 8.44 13.81 -3.49
C MET A 75 9.22 13.52 -4.77
N CYS A 76 8.89 14.23 -5.86
CA CYS A 76 9.63 14.12 -7.13
C CYS A 76 11.09 14.58 -6.96
N LEU A 77 11.32 15.63 -6.19
CA LEU A 77 12.67 16.08 -5.87
C LEU A 77 13.42 15.02 -5.04
N ALA A 78 12.80 14.51 -4.01
CA ALA A 78 13.36 13.48 -3.17
C ALA A 78 13.65 12.18 -3.95
N GLU A 79 12.75 11.76 -4.82
CA GLU A 79 12.95 10.63 -5.73
C GLU A 79 14.14 10.87 -6.65
N SER A 80 14.23 12.07 -7.23
CA SER A 80 15.34 12.44 -8.11
C SER A 80 16.68 12.38 -7.36
N LEU A 81 16.75 13.00 -6.18
CA LEU A 81 17.98 13.03 -5.38
C LEU A 81 18.43 11.65 -4.88
N LEU A 82 17.50 10.75 -4.58
CA LEU A 82 17.83 9.39 -4.16
C LEU A 82 18.27 8.49 -5.33
N ARG A 83 17.85 8.80 -6.57
CA ARG A 83 18.25 8.04 -7.78
C ARG A 83 19.59 8.47 -8.35
N ILE A 84 20.05 9.65 -8.03
CA ILE A 84 21.29 10.22 -8.57
C ILE A 84 22.46 9.69 -7.75
N PRO A 85 23.44 9.03 -8.40
CA PRO A 85 24.54 8.35 -7.71
C PRO A 85 25.63 9.31 -7.24
N ASP A 86 25.72 10.52 -7.81
CA ASP A 86 26.78 11.48 -7.54
C ASP A 86 26.24 12.80 -6.97
N ASN A 87 27.08 13.46 -6.21
CA ASN A 87 26.71 14.69 -5.51
C ASN A 87 26.65 15.91 -6.44
N GLU A 88 27.44 15.92 -7.51
CA GLU A 88 27.50 17.04 -8.45
C GLU A 88 26.18 17.18 -9.21
N THR A 89 25.66 16.09 -9.76
CA THR A 89 24.32 16.06 -10.40
C THR A 89 23.19 16.36 -9.40
N CYS A 90 23.34 15.91 -8.14
CA CYS A 90 22.39 16.28 -7.09
C CYS A 90 22.36 17.80 -6.86
N ASP A 91 23.53 18.45 -6.78
CA ASP A 91 23.64 19.88 -6.57
C ASP A 91 23.08 20.67 -7.76
N GLU A 92 23.38 20.26 -9.00
CA GLU A 92 22.80 20.85 -10.21
C GLU A 92 21.27 20.81 -10.23
N ILE A 93 20.67 19.68 -9.83
CA ILE A 93 19.22 19.54 -9.75
C ILE A 93 18.63 20.42 -8.63
N ILE A 94 19.28 20.46 -7.48
CA ILE A 94 18.89 21.34 -6.37
C ILE A 94 18.93 22.80 -6.86
N GLU A 95 20.02 23.21 -7.51
CA GLU A 95 20.17 24.58 -8.02
C GLU A 95 19.12 24.87 -9.11
N GLU A 96 18.94 23.95 -10.09
CA GLU A 96 17.95 24.12 -11.16
C GLU A 96 16.52 24.19 -10.63
N LYS A 97 16.16 23.29 -9.74
CA LYS A 97 14.78 23.18 -9.23
C LYS A 97 14.47 24.14 -8.10
N ILE A 98 15.46 24.59 -7.38
CA ILE A 98 15.33 25.46 -6.19
C ILE A 98 15.81 26.88 -6.49
N GLY A 99 16.92 27.04 -7.20
CA GLY A 99 17.54 28.33 -7.52
C GLY A 99 16.94 29.08 -8.70
N GLY A 100 16.18 28.41 -9.58
CA GLY A 100 15.65 28.99 -10.80
C GLY A 100 14.40 29.85 -10.60
N LYS A 101 14.42 31.13 -11.07
CA LYS A 101 13.24 32.02 -11.05
C LYS A 101 11.98 31.43 -11.69
N LYS A 102 12.09 30.51 -12.66
CA LYS A 102 10.95 29.84 -13.32
C LYS A 102 10.18 28.90 -12.41
N TRP A 103 10.82 28.34 -11.41
CA TRP A 103 10.16 27.48 -10.42
C TRP A 103 9.28 28.28 -9.46
N LEU A 104 9.74 29.48 -9.11
CA LEU A 104 8.97 30.44 -8.30
C LEU A 104 7.70 30.94 -9.02
N ASP A 105 7.71 31.02 -10.34
CA ASP A 105 6.54 31.42 -11.13
C ASP A 105 5.45 30.33 -11.18
N HIS A 106 5.83 29.06 -11.09
CA HIS A 106 4.89 27.93 -10.94
C HIS A 106 4.41 27.74 -9.49
N PHE A 107 5.13 28.27 -8.51
CA PHE A 107 4.82 28.25 -7.08
C PHE A 107 4.05 29.47 -6.57
N ASN A 108 3.50 30.27 -7.45
CA ASN A 108 2.73 31.47 -7.08
C ASN A 108 1.52 31.20 -6.18
N SER A 109 1.22 29.95 -5.85
CA SER A 109 0.12 29.60 -4.95
C SER A 109 0.56 29.21 -3.53
N SER A 110 1.81 28.85 -3.25
CA SER A 110 2.24 28.59 -1.87
C SER A 110 3.78 28.46 -1.65
N PRO A 111 4.49 29.58 -1.50
CA PRO A 111 5.94 29.57 -1.20
C PRO A 111 6.28 28.94 0.16
N SER A 112 5.30 28.82 1.06
CA SER A 112 5.51 28.39 2.45
C SER A 112 5.94 26.93 2.59
N LEU A 113 5.61 26.07 1.63
CA LEU A 113 5.79 24.64 1.80
C LEU A 113 7.19 24.15 1.53
N PHE A 114 7.83 24.65 0.50
CA PHE A 114 9.22 24.30 0.22
C PHE A 114 10.12 24.72 1.39
N VAL A 115 9.86 25.91 1.95
CA VAL A 115 10.48 26.41 3.17
C VAL A 115 10.20 25.48 4.34
N ASN A 116 8.96 25.02 4.49
CA ASN A 116 8.57 24.11 5.56
C ASN A 116 9.23 22.74 5.43
N ALA A 117 9.34 22.17 4.25
CA ALA A 117 9.99 20.89 4.02
C ALA A 117 11.50 20.94 4.24
N THR A 118 12.14 22.01 3.80
CA THR A 118 13.57 22.23 4.04
C THR A 118 13.84 22.54 5.51
N THR A 119 13.00 23.34 6.14
CA THR A 119 13.06 23.63 7.59
C THR A 119 12.83 22.36 8.41
N PHE A 120 11.92 21.49 7.97
CA PHE A 120 11.71 20.19 8.59
C PHE A 120 12.94 19.28 8.43
N GLY A 121 13.52 19.20 7.24
CA GLY A 121 14.77 18.46 7.03
C GLY A 121 15.92 18.97 7.88
N LEU A 122 16.06 20.28 8.03
CA LEU A 122 17.06 20.92 8.90
C LEU A 122 16.75 20.70 10.38
N PHE A 123 15.49 20.78 10.78
CA PHE A 123 15.04 20.48 12.15
C PHE A 123 15.32 19.02 12.53
N LEU A 124 15.01 18.09 11.63
CA LEU A 124 15.24 16.66 11.84
C LEU A 124 16.74 16.32 11.84
N ALA A 125 17.58 17.08 11.15
CA ALA A 125 19.03 16.91 11.14
C ALA A 125 19.71 17.46 12.41
N GLU A 126 18.94 17.87 13.44
CA GLU A 126 19.42 18.48 14.68
C GLU A 126 20.29 19.74 14.48
N GLN A 127 20.27 20.27 13.28
CA GLN A 127 20.88 21.58 13.02
C GLN A 127 19.91 22.66 13.48
N VAL A 128 20.08 23.12 14.69
CA VAL A 128 19.30 24.22 15.29
C VAL A 128 19.57 25.51 14.49
N VAL A 129 18.70 25.71 13.49
CA VAL A 129 18.52 27.07 12.96
C VAL A 129 17.46 27.69 13.84
N GLU A 130 17.78 28.73 14.59
CA GLU A 130 16.78 29.54 15.29
C GLU A 130 15.73 29.97 14.28
N LEU A 131 14.52 29.40 14.43
CA LEU A 131 13.37 29.71 13.57
C LEU A 131 12.98 31.15 13.79
N ASP A 132 13.37 32.03 12.87
CA ASP A 132 12.99 33.44 12.92
C ASP A 132 11.44 33.52 12.78
N LYS A 133 10.82 34.24 13.71
CA LYS A 133 9.37 34.50 13.72
C LYS A 133 8.83 35.17 12.45
N ASN A 134 9.71 35.65 11.58
CA ASN A 134 9.40 36.32 10.32
C ASN A 134 9.22 35.34 9.11
N ILE A 135 9.39 34.04 9.29
CA ILE A 135 9.23 33.05 8.22
C ILE A 135 7.83 33.13 7.57
N SER A 136 6.80 33.33 8.36
CA SER A 136 5.43 33.46 7.91
C SER A 136 5.15 34.72 7.06
N ALA A 137 5.98 35.76 7.19
CA ALA A 137 5.79 37.03 6.50
C ALA A 137 6.44 37.05 5.10
N ASN A 138 7.56 36.40 4.91
CA ASN A 138 8.23 36.30 3.60
C ASN A 138 9.10 35.03 3.48
N PRO A 139 8.48 33.87 3.22
CA PRO A 139 9.16 32.57 3.19
C PRO A 139 10.26 32.48 2.12
N ILE A 140 10.05 33.11 0.96
CA ILE A 140 10.98 33.08 -0.18
C ILE A 140 12.30 33.79 0.13
N SER A 141 12.22 35.00 0.69
CA SER A 141 13.42 35.76 1.04
C SER A 141 14.20 35.11 2.17
N TRP A 142 13.52 34.47 3.11
CA TRP A 142 14.15 33.68 4.18
C TRP A 142 14.88 32.47 3.58
N PHE A 143 14.25 31.73 2.67
CA PHE A 143 14.86 30.59 2.04
C PHE A 143 16.06 30.93 1.17
N GLN A 144 15.97 32.00 0.36
CA GLN A 144 17.11 32.51 -0.41
C GLN A 144 18.26 32.97 0.50
N GLY A 145 17.94 33.54 1.65
CA GLY A 145 18.90 33.83 2.69
C GLY A 145 19.53 32.60 3.33
N LEU A 146 18.78 31.50 3.44
CA LEU A 146 19.27 30.23 3.99
C LEU A 146 20.20 29.51 3.00
N THR A 147 19.81 29.38 1.75
CA THR A 147 20.63 28.76 0.69
C THR A 147 21.93 29.51 0.46
N SER A 148 21.88 30.83 0.48
CA SER A 148 23.10 31.69 0.38
C SER A 148 24.03 31.60 1.59
N ARG A 149 23.52 31.19 2.76
CA ARG A 149 24.31 31.07 3.99
C ARG A 149 24.89 29.68 4.20
N LEU A 150 24.13 28.64 3.88
CA LEU A 150 24.49 27.25 4.18
C LEU A 150 25.24 26.57 3.03
N GLY A 151 25.02 26.98 1.78
CA GLY A 151 25.55 26.34 0.59
C GLY A 151 24.86 25.03 0.24
N ASP A 152 24.97 24.62 -1.03
CA ASP A 152 24.29 23.45 -1.62
C ASP A 152 24.62 22.12 -0.91
N PRO A 153 25.86 21.86 -0.46
CA PRO A 153 26.18 20.61 0.21
C PRO A 153 25.41 20.39 1.53
N ILE A 154 25.21 21.44 2.31
CA ILE A 154 24.48 21.35 3.59
C ILE A 154 22.99 21.13 3.34
N LEU A 155 22.43 21.82 2.35
CA LEU A 155 21.03 21.64 1.93
C LEU A 155 20.78 20.22 1.44
N ARG A 156 21.68 19.70 0.60
CA ARG A 156 21.63 18.31 0.13
C ARG A 156 21.61 17.30 1.26
N GLU A 157 22.53 17.44 2.23
CA GLU A 157 22.60 16.54 3.38
C GLU A 157 21.36 16.66 4.27
N ALA A 158 20.80 17.86 4.46
CA ALA A 158 19.57 18.06 5.20
C ALA A 158 18.37 17.38 4.52
N ILE A 159 18.24 17.50 3.19
CA ILE A 159 17.19 16.83 2.42
C ILE A 159 17.36 15.29 2.51
N LYS A 160 18.57 14.78 2.31
CA LYS A 160 18.88 13.36 2.44
C LYS A 160 18.53 12.84 3.83
N LYS A 161 18.89 13.57 4.89
CA LYS A 161 18.59 13.18 6.27
C LYS A 161 17.08 13.21 6.57
N GLY A 162 16.37 14.23 6.10
CA GLY A 162 14.92 14.30 6.20
C GLY A 162 14.23 13.10 5.52
N MET A 163 14.73 12.69 4.33
CA MET A 163 14.24 11.52 3.63
C MET A 163 14.56 10.21 4.35
N GLU A 164 15.73 10.10 5.00
CA GLU A 164 16.05 8.94 5.84
C GLU A 164 15.06 8.78 6.97
N ILE A 165 14.76 9.85 7.69
CA ILE A 165 13.82 9.83 8.82
C ILE A 165 12.40 9.48 8.36
N LEU A 166 11.94 10.08 7.23
CA LEU A 166 10.66 9.68 6.64
C LEU A 166 10.65 8.20 6.22
N SER A 167 11.79 7.70 5.73
CA SER A 167 11.93 6.28 5.37
C SER A 167 11.73 5.37 6.57
N GLU A 168 12.32 5.70 7.72
CA GLU A 168 12.21 4.94 8.96
C GLU A 168 10.77 4.83 9.49
N GLU A 169 9.91 5.80 9.15
CA GLU A 169 8.48 5.75 9.51
C GLU A 169 7.67 4.75 8.66
N PHE A 170 8.16 4.38 7.45
CA PHE A 170 7.44 3.49 6.53
C PHE A 170 8.10 2.13 6.32
N VAL A 171 9.31 1.91 6.85
CA VAL A 171 10.04 0.65 6.74
C VAL A 171 10.24 0.02 8.10
N SER A 172 9.90 -1.25 8.16
CA SER A 172 9.95 -1.99 9.42
C SER A 172 11.36 -2.38 9.82
N GLY A 173 12.28 -2.53 8.87
CA GLY A 173 13.67 -2.87 9.11
C GLY A 173 14.49 -2.86 7.83
N ILE A 174 15.79 -2.70 7.95
CA ILE A 174 16.73 -2.77 6.80
C ILE A 174 16.91 -4.19 6.29
N ASP A 175 16.68 -5.18 7.14
CA ASP A 175 16.65 -6.59 6.86
C ASP A 175 15.60 -7.29 7.73
N ILE A 176 15.42 -8.59 7.53
CA ILE A 176 14.39 -9.36 8.23
C ILE A 176 14.68 -9.51 9.73
N ASP A 177 15.94 -9.54 10.15
CA ASP A 177 16.31 -9.63 11.57
C ASP A 177 15.95 -8.35 12.31
N ASP A 178 16.28 -7.20 11.73
CA ASP A 178 15.92 -5.89 12.28
C ASP A 178 14.40 -5.75 12.39
N ALA A 179 13.67 -6.14 11.35
CA ALA A 179 12.21 -6.12 11.35
C ALA A 179 11.61 -7.06 12.42
N LEU A 180 12.09 -8.28 12.55
CA LEU A 180 11.62 -9.22 13.56
C LEU A 180 11.88 -8.72 14.97
N ASN A 181 13.04 -8.11 15.22
CA ASN A 181 13.37 -7.51 16.52
C ASN A 181 12.45 -6.35 16.86
N LYS A 182 12.10 -5.50 15.89
CA LYS A 182 11.19 -4.35 16.07
C LYS A 182 9.79 -4.77 16.53
N PHE A 183 9.29 -5.93 16.07
CA PHE A 183 7.96 -6.43 16.41
C PHE A 183 7.94 -7.46 17.55
N ASP A 184 9.04 -7.64 18.24
CA ASP A 184 9.10 -8.55 19.40
C ASP A 184 8.47 -7.94 20.65
N GLN A 185 8.53 -6.64 20.81
CA GLN A 185 7.90 -5.87 21.88
C GLN A 185 7.34 -4.53 21.38
N PRO A 186 6.01 -4.29 21.29
CA PRO A 186 4.93 -5.26 21.56
C PRO A 186 4.79 -6.33 20.46
N LYS A 187 4.24 -7.47 20.80
CA LYS A 187 4.02 -8.57 19.86
C LYS A 187 2.90 -8.20 18.88
N VAL A 188 3.26 -7.84 17.66
CA VAL A 188 2.33 -7.47 16.61
C VAL A 188 2.47 -8.45 15.44
N PRO A 189 1.39 -9.08 14.97
CA PRO A 189 1.46 -9.96 13.80
C PRO A 189 1.78 -9.15 12.54
N CYS A 190 2.73 -9.64 11.76
CA CYS A 190 3.19 -8.98 10.54
C CYS A 190 3.05 -9.89 9.32
N SER A 191 2.83 -9.29 8.17
CA SER A 191 3.10 -9.87 6.86
C SER A 191 4.29 -9.11 6.28
N PHE A 192 5.46 -9.72 6.28
CA PHE A 192 6.68 -9.09 5.83
C PHE A 192 6.76 -9.08 4.30
N ASP A 193 7.03 -7.92 3.73
CA ASP A 193 7.30 -7.71 2.30
C ASP A 193 8.77 -7.34 2.14
N MET A 194 9.56 -8.27 1.64
CA MET A 194 10.95 -7.98 1.25
C MET A 194 10.90 -7.06 0.04
N LEU A 195 11.28 -5.80 0.25
CA LEU A 195 11.20 -4.78 -0.79
C LEU A 195 11.99 -5.21 -2.02
N GLY A 196 11.33 -5.19 -3.15
CA GLY A 196 11.81 -5.57 -4.46
C GLY A 196 10.65 -5.74 -5.42
N GLU A 197 10.78 -5.17 -6.60
CA GLU A 197 9.80 -5.30 -7.67
C GLU A 197 10.48 -5.05 -9.02
N ALA A 198 9.87 -5.54 -10.09
CA ALA A 198 10.32 -5.29 -11.47
C ALA A 198 11.81 -5.62 -11.69
N ALA A 199 12.25 -6.82 -11.29
CA ALA A 199 13.56 -7.34 -11.62
C ALA A 199 13.82 -7.23 -13.15
N ARG A 200 14.99 -6.77 -13.53
CA ARG A 200 15.36 -6.54 -14.94
C ARG A 200 16.37 -7.57 -15.44
N THR A 201 17.17 -8.10 -14.55
CA THR A 201 18.24 -9.06 -14.82
C THR A 201 18.05 -10.33 -14.01
N GLN A 202 18.76 -11.40 -14.38
CA GLN A 202 18.78 -12.62 -13.57
C GLN A 202 19.45 -12.39 -12.21
N SER A 203 20.43 -11.52 -12.14
CA SER A 203 21.07 -11.14 -10.87
C SER A 203 20.09 -10.47 -9.91
N ASP A 204 19.16 -9.62 -10.40
CA ASP A 204 18.12 -9.04 -9.56
C ASP A 204 17.17 -10.13 -9.04
N VAL A 205 16.78 -11.06 -9.92
CA VAL A 205 15.92 -12.20 -9.57
C VAL A 205 16.56 -13.04 -8.47
N ASP A 206 17.83 -13.40 -8.62
CA ASP A 206 18.55 -14.23 -7.65
C ASP A 206 18.66 -13.49 -6.29
N PHE A 207 18.93 -12.20 -6.33
CA PHE A 207 18.98 -11.36 -5.12
C PHE A 207 17.65 -11.36 -4.37
N PHE A 208 16.52 -11.06 -5.04
CA PHE A 208 15.22 -11.02 -4.40
C PHE A 208 14.72 -12.41 -3.99
N PHE A 209 15.01 -13.44 -4.78
CA PHE A 209 14.63 -14.80 -4.45
C PHE A 209 15.32 -15.27 -3.15
N ASN A 210 16.63 -15.06 -3.04
CA ASN A 210 17.39 -15.38 -1.83
C ASN A 210 16.88 -14.59 -0.61
N ALA A 211 16.48 -13.32 -0.79
CA ALA A 211 15.89 -12.52 0.28
C ALA A 211 14.56 -13.11 0.78
N TYR A 212 13.71 -13.61 -0.12
CA TYR A 212 12.48 -14.31 0.26
C TYR A 212 12.76 -15.63 0.98
N GLU A 213 13.70 -16.46 0.49
CA GLU A 213 14.06 -17.72 1.16
C GLU A 213 14.58 -17.48 2.57
N GLU A 214 15.47 -16.51 2.75
CA GLU A 214 15.99 -16.14 4.06
C GLU A 214 14.89 -15.63 4.99
N ALA A 215 14.00 -14.76 4.49
CA ALA A 215 12.88 -14.25 5.26
C ALA A 215 11.93 -15.35 5.71
N ILE A 216 11.57 -16.30 4.84
CA ILE A 216 10.73 -17.46 5.18
C ILE A 216 11.39 -18.28 6.30
N ARG A 217 12.67 -18.58 6.17
CA ARG A 217 13.42 -19.35 7.19
C ARG A 217 13.40 -18.64 8.54
N LYS A 218 13.76 -17.35 8.61
CA LYS A 218 13.84 -16.58 9.86
C LYS A 218 12.47 -16.35 10.50
N VAL A 219 11.46 -16.08 9.70
CA VAL A 219 10.07 -15.97 10.17
C VAL A 219 9.59 -17.30 10.73
N GLY A 220 9.95 -18.43 10.09
CA GLY A 220 9.64 -19.77 10.59
C GLY A 220 10.27 -20.05 11.94
N GLU A 221 11.55 -19.77 12.08
CA GLU A 221 12.27 -19.90 13.35
C GLU A 221 11.62 -19.04 14.45
N LYS A 222 11.24 -17.81 14.14
CA LYS A 222 10.57 -16.90 15.08
C LYS A 222 9.18 -17.40 15.49
N ASN A 223 8.36 -17.83 14.52
CA ASN A 223 7.03 -18.39 14.78
C ASN A 223 7.10 -19.67 15.64
N ALA A 224 8.11 -20.52 15.44
CA ALA A 224 8.32 -21.71 16.26
C ALA A 224 8.55 -21.36 17.75
N LEU A 225 9.30 -20.27 18.02
CA LEU A 225 9.49 -19.77 19.39
C LEU A 225 8.19 -19.22 20.00
N LEU A 226 7.27 -18.71 19.18
CA LEU A 226 5.96 -18.21 19.61
C LEU A 226 4.92 -19.32 19.73
N SER A 227 5.26 -20.56 19.34
CA SER A 227 4.37 -21.74 19.30
C SER A 227 3.09 -21.52 18.49
N LYS A 228 3.15 -20.66 17.46
CA LYS A 228 2.03 -20.39 16.54
C LYS A 228 2.52 -19.71 15.25
N SER A 229 1.75 -19.86 14.18
CA SER A 229 1.91 -19.08 12.95
C SER A 229 1.46 -17.64 13.22
N PHE A 230 2.41 -16.76 13.51
CA PHE A 230 2.16 -15.39 13.94
C PHE A 230 2.52 -14.37 12.85
N HIS A 231 3.71 -14.52 12.28
CA HIS A 231 4.18 -13.72 11.17
C HIS A 231 4.03 -14.47 9.85
N GLU A 232 3.89 -13.73 8.77
CA GLU A 232 3.64 -14.20 7.40
C GLU A 232 4.57 -13.49 6.42
N ILE A 233 4.58 -13.96 5.17
CA ILE A 233 5.37 -13.39 4.08
C ILE A 233 4.45 -12.96 2.94
N SER A 234 4.75 -11.82 2.35
CA SER A 234 4.20 -11.37 1.06
C SER A 234 5.30 -11.34 0.00
N ILE A 235 4.98 -11.80 -1.20
CA ILE A 235 5.92 -11.83 -2.32
C ILE A 235 5.35 -11.11 -3.55
N LYS A 236 6.22 -10.50 -4.37
CA LYS A 236 5.90 -9.94 -5.68
C LYS A 236 6.49 -10.80 -6.80
N LEU A 237 5.64 -11.19 -7.73
CA LEU A 237 6.06 -12.05 -8.85
C LEU A 237 7.07 -11.35 -9.77
N SER A 238 6.94 -10.03 -9.93
CA SER A 238 7.88 -9.24 -10.73
C SER A 238 9.29 -9.12 -10.11
N ALA A 239 9.44 -9.39 -8.82
CA ALA A 239 10.74 -9.43 -8.17
C ALA A 239 11.56 -10.68 -8.56
N ILE A 240 10.88 -11.78 -8.84
CA ILE A 240 11.50 -13.09 -9.05
C ILE A 240 11.39 -13.61 -10.49
N HIS A 241 11.05 -12.73 -11.43
CA HIS A 241 11.10 -13.03 -12.86
C HIS A 241 11.35 -11.77 -13.70
N PRO A 242 12.41 -11.72 -14.57
CA PRO A 242 12.81 -10.49 -15.26
C PRO A 242 11.89 -10.12 -16.44
N ARG A 243 10.93 -10.98 -16.79
CA ARG A 243 9.96 -10.80 -17.88
C ARG A 243 8.56 -11.25 -17.46
N TYR A 244 8.11 -10.80 -16.28
CA TYR A 244 6.77 -11.08 -15.79
C TYR A 244 5.74 -10.23 -16.54
N GLU A 245 5.41 -10.69 -17.75
CA GLU A 245 4.54 -10.02 -18.71
C GLU A 245 3.54 -11.03 -19.32
N ALA A 246 2.27 -10.62 -19.52
CA ALA A 246 1.24 -11.49 -20.09
C ALA A 246 1.61 -12.02 -21.49
N THR A 247 2.34 -11.23 -22.28
CA THR A 247 2.84 -11.63 -23.61
C THR A 247 3.92 -12.71 -23.59
N LYS A 248 4.46 -13.04 -22.41
CA LYS A 248 5.50 -14.05 -22.20
C LYS A 248 5.00 -15.23 -21.36
N LYS A 249 3.68 -15.50 -21.40
CA LYS A 249 3.01 -16.49 -20.56
C LYS A 249 3.74 -17.83 -20.49
N ASP A 250 4.08 -18.43 -21.62
CA ASP A 250 4.71 -19.76 -21.65
C ASP A 250 6.03 -19.76 -20.88
N ARG A 251 6.91 -18.80 -21.17
CA ARG A 251 8.17 -18.64 -20.46
C ARG A 251 7.98 -18.38 -18.96
N VAL A 252 7.02 -17.53 -18.60
CA VAL A 252 6.72 -17.23 -17.19
C VAL A 252 6.23 -18.49 -16.48
N MET A 253 5.36 -19.26 -17.10
CA MET A 253 4.85 -20.50 -16.49
C MET A 253 5.95 -21.56 -16.34
N ASP A 254 6.89 -21.63 -17.24
CA ASP A 254 8.01 -22.57 -17.15
C ASP A 254 9.04 -22.17 -16.08
N GLU A 255 9.39 -20.88 -15.99
CA GLU A 255 10.49 -20.42 -15.14
C GLU A 255 10.01 -19.95 -13.75
N LEU A 256 8.91 -19.17 -13.68
CA LEU A 256 8.44 -18.54 -12.44
C LEU A 256 7.66 -19.51 -11.57
N LEU A 257 6.85 -20.40 -12.15
CA LEU A 257 6.02 -21.33 -11.38
C LEU A 257 6.88 -22.19 -10.43
N GLU A 258 8.03 -22.68 -10.91
CA GLU A 258 8.92 -23.51 -10.08
C GLU A 258 9.56 -22.71 -8.95
N ARG A 259 9.96 -21.46 -9.19
CA ARG A 259 10.50 -20.57 -8.14
C ARG A 259 9.45 -20.29 -7.04
N VAL A 260 8.23 -19.94 -7.44
CA VAL A 260 7.16 -19.69 -6.45
C VAL A 260 6.79 -20.98 -5.72
N TYR A 261 6.80 -22.12 -6.40
CA TYR A 261 6.56 -23.42 -5.77
C TYR A 261 7.62 -23.72 -4.70
N GLN A 262 8.91 -23.48 -4.95
CA GLN A 262 9.96 -23.64 -3.95
C GLN A 262 9.71 -22.79 -2.70
N LEU A 263 9.33 -21.52 -2.86
CA LEU A 263 8.97 -20.64 -1.74
C LEU A 263 7.72 -21.14 -0.99
N CYS A 264 6.73 -21.69 -1.71
CA CYS A 264 5.54 -22.31 -1.10
C CYS A 264 5.90 -23.55 -0.28
N VAL A 265 6.78 -24.43 -0.78
CA VAL A 265 7.22 -25.62 -0.06
C VAL A 265 7.96 -25.25 1.22
N GLN A 266 8.86 -24.26 1.15
CA GLN A 266 9.55 -23.76 2.34
C GLN A 266 8.57 -23.14 3.35
N SER A 267 7.63 -22.33 2.88
CA SER A 267 6.62 -21.71 3.74
C SER A 267 5.73 -22.76 4.40
N ALA A 268 5.31 -23.79 3.66
CA ALA A 268 4.52 -24.89 4.17
C ALA A 268 5.27 -25.71 5.23
N ALA A 269 6.58 -25.95 5.03
CA ALA A 269 7.42 -26.66 5.99
C ALA A 269 7.53 -25.93 7.36
N HIS A 270 7.38 -24.62 7.38
CA HIS A 270 7.39 -23.77 8.57
C HIS A 270 6.00 -23.34 9.05
N ASP A 271 4.94 -23.82 8.40
CA ASP A 271 3.54 -23.40 8.65
C ASP A 271 3.37 -21.86 8.59
N ILE A 272 4.05 -21.22 7.64
CA ILE A 272 3.96 -19.77 7.38
C ILE A 272 2.99 -19.55 6.22
N ALA A 273 2.10 -18.57 6.35
CA ALA A 273 1.31 -18.14 5.21
C ALA A 273 2.16 -17.29 4.24
N LEU A 274 1.94 -17.53 2.94
CA LEU A 274 2.57 -16.81 1.84
C LEU A 274 1.49 -16.19 0.96
N THR A 275 1.49 -14.87 0.91
CA THR A 275 0.55 -14.11 0.06
C THR A 275 1.26 -13.58 -1.17
N ILE A 276 0.75 -13.90 -2.35
CA ILE A 276 1.18 -13.31 -3.62
C ILE A 276 0.51 -11.95 -3.77
N ASP A 277 1.29 -10.88 -3.81
CA ASP A 277 0.79 -9.52 -3.97
C ASP A 277 0.24 -9.29 -5.38
N ALA A 278 -0.79 -8.45 -5.47
CA ALA A 278 -1.36 -8.04 -6.75
C ALA A 278 -0.52 -6.91 -7.37
N GLU A 279 -0.29 -7.01 -8.66
CA GLU A 279 0.39 -6.00 -9.46
C GLU A 279 -0.56 -5.45 -10.53
N GLU A 280 -0.07 -4.98 -11.69
CA GLU A 280 -0.93 -4.36 -12.69
C GLU A 280 -1.99 -5.31 -13.26
N GLN A 281 -3.12 -4.76 -13.68
CA GLN A 281 -4.28 -5.52 -14.17
C GLN A 281 -3.98 -6.37 -15.42
N ASP A 282 -3.00 -5.99 -16.23
CA ASP A 282 -2.55 -6.80 -17.37
C ASP A 282 -1.88 -8.12 -16.93
N ARG A 283 -1.34 -8.19 -15.71
CA ARG A 283 -0.71 -9.37 -15.13
C ARG A 283 -1.67 -10.28 -14.37
N LEU A 284 -2.92 -9.84 -14.11
CA LEU A 284 -3.88 -10.57 -13.28
C LEU A 284 -4.12 -12.00 -13.76
N GLU A 285 -4.43 -12.20 -15.04
CA GLU A 285 -4.71 -13.54 -15.57
C GLU A 285 -3.49 -14.45 -15.48
N LEU A 286 -2.30 -13.91 -15.69
CA LEU A 286 -1.04 -14.66 -15.57
C LEU A 286 -0.81 -15.12 -14.12
N SER A 287 -1.05 -14.24 -13.14
CA SER A 287 -0.96 -14.59 -11.71
C SER A 287 -2.00 -15.65 -11.31
N LEU A 288 -3.21 -15.57 -11.86
CA LEU A 288 -4.26 -16.56 -11.59
C LEU A 288 -3.92 -17.94 -12.18
N HIS A 289 -3.31 -18.02 -13.36
CA HIS A 289 -2.82 -19.28 -13.90
C HIS A 289 -1.72 -19.89 -13.02
N LEU A 290 -0.83 -19.06 -12.52
CA LEU A 290 0.24 -19.51 -11.61
C LEU A 290 -0.36 -20.05 -10.30
N ILE A 291 -1.26 -19.30 -9.69
CA ILE A 291 -1.97 -19.69 -8.46
C ILE A 291 -2.76 -20.99 -8.65
N GLU A 292 -3.45 -21.14 -9.77
CA GLU A 292 -4.18 -22.37 -10.08
C GLU A 292 -3.25 -23.59 -10.10
N ASN A 293 -2.09 -23.47 -10.75
CA ASN A 293 -1.11 -24.55 -10.79
C ASN A 293 -0.55 -24.89 -9.42
N LEU A 294 -0.24 -23.88 -8.59
CA LEU A 294 0.20 -24.07 -7.20
C LEU A 294 -0.89 -24.73 -6.34
N ALA A 295 -2.14 -24.27 -6.46
CA ALA A 295 -3.26 -24.80 -5.70
C ALA A 295 -3.55 -26.28 -6.00
N LYS A 296 -3.21 -26.76 -7.20
CA LYS A 296 -3.37 -28.17 -7.64
C LYS A 296 -2.21 -29.08 -7.20
N ARG A 297 -1.14 -28.56 -6.64
CA ARG A 297 -0.02 -29.38 -6.15
C ARG A 297 -0.44 -30.21 -4.93
N LYS A 298 -0.26 -31.51 -5.02
CA LYS A 298 -0.73 -32.47 -4.01
C LYS A 298 -0.03 -32.30 -2.65
N ASP A 299 1.24 -31.99 -2.68
CA ASP A 299 2.10 -31.78 -1.50
C ASP A 299 1.83 -30.45 -0.78
N LEU A 300 1.16 -29.49 -1.44
CA LEU A 300 0.70 -28.25 -0.83
C LEU A 300 -0.77 -28.28 -0.42
N LYS A 301 -1.48 -29.41 -0.61
CA LYS A 301 -2.94 -29.50 -0.44
C LYS A 301 -3.39 -29.22 0.99
N ASP A 302 -2.66 -29.74 1.96
CA ASP A 302 -3.00 -29.66 3.38
C ASP A 302 -2.54 -28.35 4.04
N TRP A 303 -1.67 -27.60 3.38
CA TRP A 303 -1.21 -26.30 3.82
C TRP A 303 -2.22 -25.19 3.47
N SER A 304 -2.79 -24.53 4.48
CA SER A 304 -3.80 -23.46 4.32
C SER A 304 -3.21 -22.08 4.04
N GLY A 305 -1.86 -21.95 4.01
CA GLY A 305 -1.18 -20.66 3.93
C GLY A 305 -0.98 -20.08 2.54
N LEU A 306 -1.46 -20.75 1.45
CA LEU A 306 -1.39 -20.17 0.10
C LEU A 306 -2.44 -19.08 -0.07
N GLY A 307 -2.02 -17.89 -0.45
CA GLY A 307 -2.89 -16.75 -0.63
C GLY A 307 -2.50 -15.78 -1.74
N LEU A 308 -3.41 -14.88 -2.06
CA LEU A 308 -3.17 -13.78 -2.98
C LEU A 308 -3.86 -12.51 -2.52
N ALA A 309 -3.35 -11.37 -2.97
CA ALA A 309 -4.02 -10.09 -2.89
C ALA A 309 -4.89 -9.85 -4.14
N ILE A 310 -6.04 -9.22 -3.95
CA ILE A 310 -6.91 -8.75 -5.05
C ILE A 310 -7.22 -7.28 -4.87
N GLN A 311 -7.36 -6.55 -5.97
CA GLN A 311 -7.51 -5.10 -5.99
C GLN A 311 -8.93 -4.71 -6.41
N ALA A 312 -9.66 -4.04 -5.51
CA ALA A 312 -11.05 -3.65 -5.74
C ALA A 312 -11.23 -2.52 -6.76
N TYR A 313 -10.16 -1.77 -7.09
CA TYR A 313 -10.23 -0.82 -8.20
C TYR A 313 -10.35 -1.53 -9.57
N GLY A 314 -10.03 -2.83 -9.63
CA GLY A 314 -10.18 -3.66 -10.82
C GLY A 314 -11.61 -4.18 -10.97
N LYS A 315 -12.18 -4.01 -12.15
CA LYS A 315 -13.55 -4.45 -12.49
C LYS A 315 -13.77 -5.95 -12.32
N ARG A 316 -12.70 -6.74 -12.23
CA ARG A 316 -12.69 -8.21 -12.20
C ARG A 316 -12.65 -8.83 -10.80
N ALA A 317 -12.48 -8.02 -9.74
CA ALA A 317 -12.28 -8.51 -8.38
C ALA A 317 -13.36 -9.51 -7.90
N PRO A 318 -14.67 -9.28 -8.10
CA PRO A 318 -15.72 -10.22 -7.69
C PRO A 318 -15.59 -11.61 -8.31
N VAL A 319 -15.17 -11.69 -9.58
CA VAL A 319 -15.01 -12.99 -10.28
C VAL A 319 -13.76 -13.71 -9.79
N VAL A 320 -12.70 -12.98 -9.50
CA VAL A 320 -11.49 -13.56 -8.90
C VAL A 320 -11.81 -14.23 -7.56
N VAL A 321 -12.62 -13.60 -6.70
CA VAL A 321 -13.06 -14.21 -5.43
C VAL A 321 -13.69 -15.58 -5.65
N LYS A 322 -14.66 -15.67 -6.55
CA LYS A 322 -15.37 -16.94 -6.86
C LYS A 322 -14.42 -18.00 -7.38
N PHE A 323 -13.49 -17.61 -8.25
CA PHE A 323 -12.48 -18.53 -8.78
C PHE A 323 -11.57 -19.09 -7.67
N ILE A 324 -11.09 -18.25 -6.78
CA ILE A 324 -10.20 -18.67 -5.70
C ILE A 324 -10.94 -19.49 -4.63
N ASP A 325 -12.20 -19.17 -4.33
CA ASP A 325 -13.02 -20.00 -3.44
C ASP A 325 -13.20 -21.41 -3.99
N GLU A 326 -13.42 -21.57 -5.31
CA GLU A 326 -13.48 -22.88 -5.96
C GLU A 326 -12.15 -23.64 -5.89
N LEU A 327 -11.01 -22.95 -6.04
CA LEU A 327 -9.70 -23.57 -5.84
C LEU A 327 -9.52 -24.02 -4.37
N GLY A 328 -9.94 -23.17 -3.42
CA GLY A 328 -9.90 -23.46 -1.99
C GLY A 328 -10.72 -24.67 -1.57
N ALA A 329 -11.84 -24.94 -2.25
CA ALA A 329 -12.71 -26.09 -1.97
C ALA A 329 -12.03 -27.45 -2.20
N ASN A 330 -10.98 -27.50 -3.02
CA ASN A 330 -10.24 -28.72 -3.35
C ASN A 330 -8.97 -28.91 -2.50
N ARG A 331 -8.74 -28.04 -1.52
CA ARG A 331 -7.60 -28.04 -0.61
C ARG A 331 -8.03 -27.55 0.78
N ASN A 332 -7.09 -27.36 1.71
CA ASN A 332 -7.37 -26.84 3.04
C ASN A 332 -7.58 -25.30 3.06
N GLY A 333 -8.43 -24.80 2.15
CA GLY A 333 -8.71 -23.37 2.02
C GLY A 333 -7.60 -22.57 1.35
N MET A 334 -7.85 -21.28 1.17
CA MET A 334 -6.90 -20.29 0.66
C MET A 334 -7.05 -18.97 1.40
N MET A 335 -5.98 -18.18 1.43
CA MET A 335 -6.01 -16.84 1.98
C MET A 335 -6.29 -15.81 0.89
N MET A 336 -7.03 -14.76 1.25
CA MET A 336 -7.32 -13.68 0.32
C MET A 336 -7.20 -12.32 1.00
N ARG A 337 -6.31 -11.48 0.49
CA ARG A 337 -6.17 -10.10 0.91
C ARG A 337 -6.92 -9.18 -0.04
N LEU A 338 -7.99 -8.53 0.42
CA LEU A 338 -8.68 -7.51 -0.34
C LEU A 338 -8.05 -6.14 -0.07
N VAL A 339 -7.57 -5.50 -1.12
CA VAL A 339 -7.02 -4.13 -1.11
C VAL A 339 -7.79 -3.24 -2.09
N LYS A 340 -7.66 -1.91 -1.99
CA LYS A 340 -8.27 -1.02 -3.00
C LYS A 340 -7.52 -1.04 -4.32
N GLY A 341 -6.22 -0.84 -4.29
CA GLY A 341 -5.31 -0.89 -5.44
C GLY A 341 -4.23 0.18 -5.35
N ALA A 342 -3.03 -0.13 -5.84
CA ALA A 342 -1.85 0.72 -5.66
C ALA A 342 -1.27 1.30 -6.96
N TYR A 343 -1.82 0.95 -8.11
CA TYR A 343 -1.23 1.29 -9.42
C TYR A 343 -2.18 2.11 -10.31
N TRP A 344 -3.16 2.80 -9.74
CA TRP A 344 -4.24 3.44 -10.50
C TRP A 344 -3.73 4.42 -11.58
N ASP A 345 -2.83 5.35 -11.25
CA ASP A 345 -2.28 6.32 -12.20
C ASP A 345 -1.54 5.62 -13.35
N GLN A 346 -0.79 4.58 -13.02
CA GLN A 346 -0.05 3.78 -13.99
C GLN A 346 -1.00 3.02 -14.92
N GLU A 347 -2.07 2.43 -14.37
CA GLU A 347 -3.11 1.74 -15.13
C GLU A 347 -3.78 2.68 -16.13
N ILE A 348 -4.21 3.86 -15.68
CA ILE A 348 -4.82 4.87 -16.56
C ILE A 348 -3.85 5.27 -17.67
N LYS A 349 -2.63 5.67 -17.29
CA LYS A 349 -1.63 6.14 -18.25
C LYS A 349 -1.27 5.10 -19.31
N ILE A 350 -1.03 3.86 -18.90
CA ILE A 350 -0.67 2.77 -19.82
C ILE A 350 -1.80 2.51 -20.81
N HIS A 351 -3.06 2.47 -20.36
CA HIS A 351 -4.19 2.20 -21.22
C HIS A 351 -4.51 3.36 -22.15
N GLN A 352 -4.33 4.62 -21.72
CA GLN A 352 -4.41 5.79 -22.59
C GLN A 352 -3.34 5.76 -23.69
N VAL A 353 -2.08 5.46 -23.34
CA VAL A 353 -0.97 5.36 -24.32
C VAL A 353 -1.22 4.22 -25.31
N LYS A 354 -1.79 3.09 -24.87
CA LYS A 354 -2.13 1.96 -25.76
C LYS A 354 -3.36 2.23 -26.63
N GLY A 355 -4.08 3.34 -26.44
CA GLY A 355 -5.34 3.62 -27.13
C GLY A 355 -6.42 2.60 -26.84
N ALA A 356 -6.47 2.07 -25.61
CA ALA A 356 -7.48 1.10 -25.22
C ALA A 356 -8.89 1.73 -25.27
N ALA A 357 -9.89 0.91 -25.63
CA ALA A 357 -11.27 1.39 -25.76
C ALA A 357 -11.90 1.76 -24.42
N ASP A 358 -11.43 1.15 -23.32
CA ASP A 358 -11.88 1.42 -21.95
C ASP A 358 -10.76 1.03 -20.98
N LEU A 359 -10.97 1.27 -19.69
CA LEU A 359 -10.01 1.02 -18.62
C LEU A 359 -10.35 -0.27 -17.86
N PRO A 360 -9.35 -1.05 -17.42
CA PRO A 360 -9.58 -2.24 -16.62
C PRO A 360 -9.90 -1.93 -15.14
N VAL A 361 -9.77 -0.68 -14.77
CA VAL A 361 -9.99 -0.14 -13.42
C VAL A 361 -11.11 0.90 -13.42
N PHE A 362 -11.73 1.11 -12.26
CA PHE A 362 -12.69 2.19 -12.09
C PHE A 362 -12.03 3.55 -12.17
N THR A 363 -12.73 4.52 -12.78
CA THR A 363 -12.25 5.90 -12.93
C THR A 363 -12.55 6.76 -11.70
N SER A 364 -13.56 6.40 -10.92
CA SER A 364 -13.93 7.10 -9.68
C SER A 364 -13.55 6.29 -8.45
N LYS A 365 -13.03 6.99 -7.45
CA LYS A 365 -12.71 6.40 -6.15
C LYS A 365 -13.94 5.82 -5.44
N SER A 366 -15.09 6.50 -5.54
CA SER A 366 -16.34 6.03 -4.95
C SER A 366 -16.79 4.69 -5.53
N PHE A 367 -16.52 4.43 -6.81
CA PHE A 367 -16.81 3.15 -7.45
C PHE A 367 -15.87 2.04 -6.96
N THR A 368 -14.61 2.39 -6.69
CA THR A 368 -13.67 1.46 -6.04
C THR A 368 -14.13 1.13 -4.62
N ASP A 369 -14.59 2.12 -3.85
CA ASP A 369 -15.09 1.91 -2.48
C ASP A 369 -16.34 1.02 -2.48
N LEU A 370 -17.25 1.25 -3.43
CA LEU A 370 -18.44 0.44 -3.64
C LEU A 370 -18.06 -1.00 -4.00
N ASN A 371 -17.18 -1.19 -4.97
CA ASN A 371 -16.70 -2.52 -5.39
C ASN A 371 -15.92 -3.24 -4.28
N TYR A 372 -15.22 -2.51 -3.42
CA TYR A 372 -14.56 -3.09 -2.25
C TYR A 372 -15.57 -3.74 -1.30
N LEU A 373 -16.63 -3.01 -0.94
CA LEU A 373 -17.67 -3.54 -0.05
C LEU A 373 -18.49 -4.65 -0.70
N SER A 374 -18.80 -4.55 -1.99
CA SER A 374 -19.44 -5.64 -2.76
C SER A 374 -18.57 -6.89 -2.78
N THR A 375 -17.28 -6.75 -3.06
CA THR A 375 -16.32 -7.85 -3.07
C THR A 375 -16.18 -8.47 -1.68
N ALA A 376 -16.13 -7.64 -0.62
CA ALA A 376 -16.10 -8.11 0.75
C ALA A 376 -17.36 -8.92 1.12
N LYS A 377 -18.54 -8.49 0.64
CA LYS A 377 -19.79 -9.25 0.81
C LYS A 377 -19.70 -10.63 0.14
N ILE A 378 -19.21 -10.70 -1.09
CA ILE A 378 -19.00 -11.98 -1.77
C ILE A 378 -18.03 -12.86 -0.97
N ILE A 379 -16.92 -12.31 -0.48
CA ILE A 379 -15.95 -13.04 0.38
C ILE A 379 -16.65 -13.56 1.64
N SER A 380 -17.53 -12.78 2.27
CA SER A 380 -18.24 -13.20 3.49
C SER A 380 -19.19 -14.36 3.30
N ASP A 381 -19.59 -14.62 2.07
CA ASP A 381 -20.46 -15.75 1.68
C ASP A 381 -19.66 -16.99 1.26
N THR A 382 -18.33 -16.89 1.10
CA THR A 382 -17.45 -18.01 0.78
C THR A 382 -17.19 -18.89 2.02
N LYS A 383 -16.78 -20.14 1.77
CA LYS A 383 -16.48 -21.10 2.85
C LYS A 383 -15.02 -21.55 2.87
N ASN A 384 -14.30 -21.28 1.80
CA ASN A 384 -12.96 -21.82 1.59
C ASN A 384 -11.89 -20.73 1.61
N LEU A 385 -12.29 -19.49 1.96
CA LEU A 385 -11.38 -18.36 2.02
C LEU A 385 -11.18 -17.87 3.45
N ARG A 386 -9.93 -17.58 3.81
CA ARG A 386 -9.57 -16.82 5.00
C ARG A 386 -9.30 -15.38 4.58
N PRO A 387 -10.20 -14.43 4.89
CA PRO A 387 -10.10 -13.08 4.39
C PRO A 387 -9.24 -12.17 5.25
N TYR A 388 -8.46 -11.31 4.55
CA TYR A 388 -7.75 -10.18 5.10
C TYR A 388 -8.26 -8.89 4.43
N PHE A 389 -8.77 -7.96 5.22
CA PHE A 389 -9.27 -6.69 4.73
C PHE A 389 -8.26 -5.58 4.99
N ALA A 390 -7.56 -5.18 3.93
CA ALA A 390 -6.56 -4.12 4.00
C ALA A 390 -7.22 -2.75 3.71
N THR A 391 -7.29 -1.92 4.73
CA THR A 391 -7.91 -0.59 4.64
C THR A 391 -7.41 0.33 5.75
N HIS A 392 -7.44 1.66 5.52
CA HIS A 392 -7.21 2.69 6.55
C HIS A 392 -8.45 3.60 6.70
N ASN A 393 -9.52 3.32 5.97
CA ASN A 393 -10.72 4.14 5.92
C ASN A 393 -11.73 3.70 6.99
N ALA A 394 -12.14 4.63 7.86
CA ALA A 394 -13.07 4.35 8.96
C ALA A 394 -14.42 3.83 8.46
N HIS A 395 -14.95 4.32 7.34
CA HIS A 395 -16.21 3.85 6.77
C HIS A 395 -16.08 2.42 6.25
N THR A 396 -14.98 2.08 5.59
CA THR A 396 -14.70 0.71 5.14
C THR A 396 -14.55 -0.23 6.33
N ILE A 397 -13.82 0.18 7.40
CA ILE A 397 -13.73 -0.60 8.65
C ILE A 397 -15.12 -0.85 9.23
N ALA A 398 -15.94 0.19 9.36
CA ALA A 398 -17.30 0.07 9.89
C ALA A 398 -18.20 -0.84 9.01
N GLY A 399 -18.04 -0.77 7.68
CA GLY A 399 -18.74 -1.65 6.74
C GLY A 399 -18.37 -3.12 6.92
N ILE A 400 -17.09 -3.44 7.03
CA ILE A 400 -16.61 -4.81 7.27
C ILE A 400 -17.06 -5.32 8.66
N MET A 401 -16.95 -4.50 9.71
CA MET A 401 -17.43 -4.85 11.05
C MET A 401 -18.94 -5.10 11.07
N HIS A 402 -19.72 -4.34 10.30
CA HIS A 402 -21.14 -4.59 10.15
C HIS A 402 -21.42 -5.91 9.43
N LEU A 403 -20.69 -6.20 8.36
CA LEU A 403 -20.84 -7.41 7.55
C LEU A 403 -20.48 -8.69 8.32
N TYR A 404 -19.49 -8.64 9.19
CA TYR A 404 -18.99 -9.77 9.99
C TYR A 404 -19.45 -9.75 11.43
N LYS A 405 -20.48 -8.97 11.77
CA LYS A 405 -20.99 -8.89 13.14
C LYS A 405 -21.29 -10.27 13.73
N GLY A 406 -20.67 -10.60 14.87
CA GLY A 406 -20.73 -11.90 15.53
C GLY A 406 -19.87 -12.99 14.87
N ARG A 407 -18.95 -12.60 13.98
CA ARG A 407 -17.98 -13.47 13.27
C ARG A 407 -16.61 -12.80 13.16
N GLU A 408 -16.24 -11.99 14.17
CA GLU A 408 -15.04 -11.16 14.18
C GLU A 408 -13.75 -11.99 14.19
N ASP A 409 -13.84 -13.27 14.56
CA ASP A 409 -12.76 -14.26 14.54
C ASP A 409 -12.50 -14.90 13.16
N GLN A 410 -13.38 -14.65 12.19
CA GLN A 410 -13.28 -15.26 10.86
C GLN A 410 -12.47 -14.46 9.84
N PHE A 411 -11.98 -13.30 10.22
CA PHE A 411 -11.18 -12.46 9.35
C PHE A 411 -10.13 -11.67 10.12
N GLU A 412 -9.20 -11.06 9.40
CA GLU A 412 -8.23 -10.12 9.96
C GLU A 412 -8.30 -8.80 9.20
N PHE A 413 -8.06 -7.70 9.89
CA PHE A 413 -7.69 -6.46 9.23
C PHE A 413 -6.20 -6.43 8.93
N GLN A 414 -5.83 -5.68 7.87
CA GLN A 414 -4.43 -5.36 7.61
C GLN A 414 -4.25 -3.85 7.47
N ARG A 415 -3.16 -3.34 8.04
CA ARG A 415 -2.71 -1.97 7.86
C ARG A 415 -1.26 -1.94 7.42
N ILE A 416 -0.87 -0.89 6.75
CA ILE A 416 0.52 -0.67 6.36
C ILE A 416 1.30 -0.16 7.56
N PHE A 417 2.55 -0.59 7.71
CA PHE A 417 3.47 -0.05 8.70
C PHE A 417 3.63 1.47 8.52
N GLY A 418 3.62 2.23 9.60
CA GLY A 418 3.63 3.70 9.58
C GLY A 418 2.28 4.36 9.29
N MET A 419 1.23 3.57 8.93
CA MET A 419 -0.09 4.10 8.59
C MET A 419 -1.21 3.42 9.38
N GLY A 420 -2.30 4.17 9.60
CA GLY A 420 -3.54 3.63 10.16
C GLY A 420 -3.52 3.29 11.65
N ASP A 421 -2.40 3.41 12.35
CA ASP A 421 -2.30 3.07 13.77
C ASP A 421 -3.33 3.82 14.62
N LEU A 422 -3.46 5.13 14.41
CA LEU A 422 -4.43 5.98 15.09
C LEU A 422 -5.86 5.51 14.80
N THR A 423 -6.18 5.16 13.56
CA THR A 423 -7.51 4.71 13.14
C THR A 423 -7.88 3.39 13.80
N TYR A 424 -6.99 2.40 13.74
CA TYR A 424 -7.23 1.07 14.31
C TYR A 424 -7.32 1.10 15.83
N ARG A 425 -6.42 1.82 16.51
CA ARG A 425 -6.45 2.00 17.96
C ARG A 425 -7.77 2.64 18.44
N ASN A 426 -8.33 3.55 17.66
CA ASN A 426 -9.61 4.19 18.00
C ASN A 426 -10.81 3.36 17.52
N ALA A 427 -10.73 2.61 16.44
CA ALA A 427 -11.75 1.64 16.06
C ALA A 427 -11.93 0.55 17.14
N GLN A 428 -10.85 0.04 17.72
CA GLN A 428 -10.89 -0.90 18.85
C GLN A 428 -11.62 -0.35 20.09
N LYS A 429 -11.75 0.97 20.23
CA LYS A 429 -12.52 1.60 21.32
C LYS A 429 -14.01 1.76 21.00
N VAL A 430 -14.41 1.57 19.75
CA VAL A 430 -15.81 1.65 19.28
C VAL A 430 -16.50 0.30 19.36
N TYR A 431 -15.76 -0.78 19.09
CA TYR A 431 -16.29 -2.13 19.07
C TYR A 431 -15.84 -2.93 20.30
N SER A 432 -16.76 -3.66 20.92
CA SER A 432 -16.47 -4.53 22.07
C SER A 432 -15.59 -5.73 21.68
N GLU A 433 -15.79 -6.24 20.48
CA GLU A 433 -14.99 -7.28 19.86
C GLU A 433 -14.39 -6.72 18.57
N PHE A 434 -13.09 -6.94 18.38
CA PHE A 434 -12.38 -6.42 17.22
C PHE A 434 -11.40 -7.50 16.71
N PRO A 435 -11.38 -7.77 15.41
CA PRO A 435 -10.53 -8.82 14.84
C PRO A 435 -9.05 -8.49 14.97
N LEU A 436 -8.21 -9.50 14.78
CA LEU A 436 -6.77 -9.31 14.71
C LEU A 436 -6.42 -8.28 13.63
N THR A 437 -5.52 -7.37 13.94
CA THR A 437 -4.98 -6.41 12.99
C THR A 437 -3.52 -6.74 12.70
N ARG A 438 -3.23 -7.16 11.48
CA ARG A 438 -1.90 -7.50 11.00
C ARG A 438 -1.24 -6.30 10.34
N VAL A 439 0.06 -6.14 10.56
CA VAL A 439 0.85 -5.09 9.91
C VAL A 439 1.49 -5.64 8.64
N TYR A 440 1.21 -5.02 7.51
CA TYR A 440 2.00 -5.20 6.28
C TYR A 440 3.30 -4.43 6.46
N ALA A 441 4.40 -5.13 6.60
CA ALA A 441 5.68 -4.65 7.10
C ALA A 441 6.76 -4.73 6.01
N PRO A 442 7.05 -3.61 5.30
CA PRO A 442 8.12 -3.58 4.30
C PRO A 442 9.49 -3.70 4.97
N VAL A 443 10.35 -4.51 4.37
CA VAL A 443 11.71 -4.79 4.82
C VAL A 443 12.67 -4.58 3.66
N GLY A 444 13.69 -3.77 3.84
CA GLY A 444 14.71 -3.58 2.80
C GLY A 444 15.55 -2.34 3.00
N SER A 445 16.61 -2.24 2.21
CA SER A 445 17.54 -1.14 2.24
C SER A 445 16.96 0.13 1.57
N LYS A 446 17.63 1.26 1.77
CA LYS A 446 17.24 2.55 1.19
C LYS A 446 17.06 2.51 -0.34
N LYS A 447 17.80 1.64 -1.03
CA LYS A 447 17.80 1.56 -2.49
C LYS A 447 16.50 0.91 -3.03
N GLU A 448 16.04 -0.15 -2.38
CA GLU A 448 14.82 -0.87 -2.76
C GLU A 448 13.55 -0.12 -2.30
N LEU A 449 13.71 0.74 -1.31
CA LEU A 449 12.64 1.47 -0.64
C LEU A 449 11.97 2.54 -1.52
N LEU A 450 12.69 3.14 -2.44
CA LEU A 450 12.27 4.35 -3.14
C LEU A 450 10.91 4.22 -3.88
N PRO A 451 10.67 3.19 -4.73
CA PRO A 451 9.36 3.05 -5.39
C PRO A 451 8.21 2.86 -4.38
N TYR A 452 8.48 2.20 -3.27
CA TYR A 452 7.51 2.00 -2.20
C TYR A 452 7.18 3.33 -1.49
N LEU A 453 8.19 4.10 -1.10
CA LEU A 453 8.03 5.40 -0.42
C LEU A 453 7.26 6.38 -1.27
N VAL A 454 7.62 6.52 -2.53
CA VAL A 454 6.94 7.46 -3.45
C VAL A 454 5.44 7.15 -3.48
N ARG A 455 5.04 5.88 -3.61
CA ARG A 455 3.62 5.52 -3.56
C ARG A 455 2.97 5.88 -2.22
N ARG A 456 3.65 5.62 -1.08
CA ARG A 456 3.09 5.89 0.27
C ARG A 456 2.97 7.38 0.56
N LEU A 457 3.96 8.15 0.19
CA LEU A 457 3.96 9.58 0.42
C LEU A 457 2.95 10.30 -0.50
N LEU A 458 2.83 9.88 -1.75
CA LEU A 458 1.79 10.38 -2.64
C LEU A 458 0.38 10.00 -2.16
N GLU A 459 0.21 8.80 -1.61
CA GLU A 459 -1.02 8.35 -0.98
C GLU A 459 -1.38 9.22 0.24
N ASN A 460 -0.41 9.55 1.09
CA ASN A 460 -0.63 10.39 2.28
C ASN A 460 -0.73 11.88 1.95
N GLY A 461 -0.04 12.36 0.92
CA GLY A 461 -0.03 13.75 0.48
C GLY A 461 -1.28 14.17 -0.31
N ALA A 462 -2.09 13.21 -0.78
CA ALA A 462 -3.29 13.53 -1.54
C ALA A 462 -4.31 14.30 -0.69
N ASN A 463 -4.98 15.35 -1.24
CA ASN A 463 -6.08 16.08 -0.57
C ASN A 463 -7.25 15.16 -0.19
N SER A 464 -7.36 14.02 -0.87
CA SER A 464 -8.27 12.94 -0.53
C SER A 464 -7.76 12.07 0.62
N SER A 465 -6.53 12.29 1.14
CA SER A 465 -5.95 11.50 2.21
C SER A 465 -6.85 11.50 3.43
N PHE A 466 -7.10 10.30 3.98
CA PHE A 466 -7.83 10.13 5.22
C PHE A 466 -7.21 10.97 6.35
N VAL A 467 -5.88 11.00 6.45
CA VAL A 467 -5.14 11.76 7.47
C VAL A 467 -5.43 13.26 7.34
N ASN A 468 -5.36 13.84 6.15
CA ASN A 468 -5.65 15.25 5.93
C ASN A 468 -7.11 15.59 6.19
N LYS A 469 -8.04 14.73 5.79
CA LYS A 469 -9.47 14.97 5.92
C LYS A 469 -10.00 14.79 7.34
N TYR A 470 -9.57 13.78 8.09
CA TYR A 470 -10.06 13.61 9.45
C TYR A 470 -9.45 14.61 10.45
N LEU A 471 -8.27 15.14 10.16
CA LEU A 471 -7.64 16.17 10.98
C LEU A 471 -8.19 17.58 10.72
N SER A 472 -8.77 17.83 9.54
CA SER A 472 -9.45 19.09 9.24
C SER A 472 -10.78 19.17 9.99
N LYS A 473 -10.94 20.22 10.80
CA LYS A 473 -12.16 20.48 11.56
C LYS A 473 -13.34 20.91 10.69
N ASP A 474 -13.07 21.40 9.48
CA ASP A 474 -14.04 22.04 8.59
C ASP A 474 -14.68 21.09 7.60
N LEU A 475 -14.21 19.84 7.50
CA LEU A 475 -14.75 18.87 6.57
C LEU A 475 -15.79 17.95 7.21
N SER A 476 -16.94 17.82 6.55
CA SER A 476 -17.96 16.83 6.88
C SER A 476 -17.37 15.41 6.84
N LEU A 477 -17.72 14.60 7.81
CA LEU A 477 -17.23 13.22 7.97
C LEU A 477 -17.56 12.30 6.79
N ILE A 478 -18.59 12.66 5.99
CA ILE A 478 -19.00 11.93 4.77
C ILE A 478 -17.93 11.98 3.66
N HIS A 479 -17.04 12.99 3.69
CA HIS A 479 -15.99 13.17 2.69
C HIS A 479 -14.64 12.56 3.08
N ILE A 480 -14.56 11.86 4.22
CA ILE A 480 -13.33 11.22 4.69
C ILE A 480 -13.19 9.85 4.02
N SER A 481 -12.48 9.82 2.93
CA SER A 481 -12.22 8.61 2.16
C SER A 481 -10.73 8.29 2.09
N GLU A 482 -10.38 7.01 1.96
CA GLU A 482 -9.01 6.58 1.73
C GLU A 482 -8.43 7.23 0.46
N PRO A 483 -7.14 7.57 0.47
CA PRO A 483 -6.47 7.94 -0.75
C PRO A 483 -6.22 6.68 -1.59
N THR A 484 -7.15 6.37 -2.45
CA THR A 484 -6.76 5.79 -3.72
C THR A 484 -6.38 6.98 -4.60
N ARG A 485 -5.26 6.89 -5.33
CA ARG A 485 -4.85 7.87 -6.33
C ARG A 485 -5.83 7.88 -7.50
N GLN A 486 -7.08 8.18 -7.24
CA GLN A 486 -8.04 8.53 -8.24
C GLN A 486 -8.18 10.03 -8.11
N ALA A 487 -7.53 10.78 -9.02
CA ALA A 487 -7.72 12.21 -9.11
C ALA A 487 -9.22 12.49 -9.28
N GLU A 488 -9.74 13.43 -8.50
CA GLU A 488 -11.03 14.02 -8.76
C GLU A 488 -10.99 14.80 -10.08
#